data_1fb832816b10519d136b6a355f4e4521
#
_entry.id   1fb832816b10519d136b6a355f4e4521
#
_cell.length_a   1.000
_cell.length_b   1.000
_cell.length_c   1.000
_cell.angle_alpha   90.00
_cell.angle_beta   90.00
_cell.angle_gamma   90.00
#
_symmetry.space_group_name_H-M   'P 1'
#
loop_
_entity.id
_entity.type
_entity.pdbx_description
1 polymer ?
#
loop_
_entity_poly.entity_id
_entity_poly.type
_entity_poly.pdbx_seq_one_letter_code
_entity_poly.pdbx_strand_id
1 'polypeptide(L)'
;MLEAGEFDIARDELRWLLDGCTDFVDAHHLLGEIAFAEGDFSLARGHFGYVHRICTAAFPGDKLSGTLPAALPGNRVFFESGKALAYCLHELKLTAQALQLLDELRRLDPGDPLELAARWQTWSNEVQQIRLL
;
A
#
# COMPACT_ATOMS: atom_id res chain seq x y z
N MET A 1 11.00 3.96 16.24
CA MET A 1 9.62 3.40 16.34
C MET A 1 8.84 4.20 17.35
N LEU A 2 7.60 4.56 17.04
CA LEU A 2 6.74 5.30 17.95
C LEU A 2 6.17 4.38 19.04
N GLU A 3 6.10 4.86 20.26
CA GLU A 3 5.40 4.19 21.34
C GLU A 3 3.89 4.46 21.25
N ALA A 4 3.08 3.70 22.00
CA ALA A 4 1.60 3.77 21.92
C ALA A 4 1.05 5.19 22.10
N GLY A 5 1.56 5.95 23.09
CA GLY A 5 1.15 7.35 23.31
C GLY A 5 1.53 8.27 22.17
N GLU A 6 2.68 8.02 21.53
CA GLU A 6 3.14 8.78 20.37
C GLU A 6 2.29 8.49 19.14
N PHE A 7 1.79 7.25 18.97
CA PHE A 7 0.85 6.91 17.92
C PHE A 7 -0.45 7.70 18.04
N ASP A 8 -0.98 7.85 19.24
CA ASP A 8 -2.22 8.60 19.46
C ASP A 8 -2.06 10.07 19.09
N ILE A 9 -0.96 10.71 19.51
CA ILE A 9 -0.66 12.10 19.18
C ILE A 9 -0.50 12.25 17.66
N ALA A 10 0.28 11.37 17.03
CA ALA A 10 0.52 11.42 15.59
C ALA A 10 -0.77 11.24 14.81
N ARG A 11 -1.64 10.31 15.24
CA ARG A 11 -2.93 10.07 14.61
C ARG A 11 -3.82 11.30 14.67
N ASP A 12 -3.88 11.96 15.82
CA ASP A 12 -4.70 13.16 16.00
C ASP A 12 -4.21 14.30 15.12
N GLU A 13 -2.90 14.50 15.04
CA GLU A 13 -2.31 15.51 14.16
C GLU A 13 -2.60 15.23 12.69
N LEU A 14 -2.48 13.98 12.26
CA LEU A 14 -2.77 13.59 10.88
C LEU A 14 -4.24 13.78 10.54
N ARG A 15 -5.15 13.44 11.46
CA ARG A 15 -6.58 13.68 11.26
C ARG A 15 -6.90 15.15 11.14
N TRP A 16 -6.25 15.98 11.93
CA TRP A 16 -6.39 17.42 11.86
C TRP A 16 -5.94 17.95 10.49
N LEU A 17 -4.81 17.46 9.97
CA LEU A 17 -4.35 17.82 8.63
C LEU A 17 -5.35 17.40 7.54
N LEU A 18 -5.96 16.23 7.69
CA LEU A 18 -6.95 15.73 6.73
C LEU A 18 -8.25 16.50 6.77
N ASP A 19 -8.63 17.10 7.90
CA ASP A 19 -9.78 17.99 7.97
C ASP A 19 -9.60 19.21 7.07
N GLY A 20 -8.36 19.68 6.91
CA GLY A 20 -8.04 20.80 6.02
C GLY A 20 -7.75 20.38 4.58
N CYS A 21 -7.27 19.18 4.38
CA CYS A 21 -6.90 18.64 3.05
C CYS A 21 -7.11 17.13 3.01
N THR A 22 -8.30 16.70 2.55
CA THR A 22 -8.68 15.27 2.53
C THR A 22 -7.82 14.42 1.60
N ASP A 23 -7.20 15.03 0.59
CA ASP A 23 -6.39 14.34 -0.42
C ASP A 23 -4.89 14.33 -0.09
N PHE A 24 -4.53 14.68 1.14
CA PHE A 24 -3.13 14.67 1.56
C PHE A 24 -2.64 13.22 1.70
N VAL A 25 -2.07 12.69 0.61
CA VAL A 25 -1.69 11.27 0.53
C VAL A 25 -0.66 10.84 1.57
N ASP A 26 0.29 11.71 1.91
CA ASP A 26 1.30 11.39 2.92
C ASP A 26 0.66 11.16 4.29
N ALA A 27 -0.36 11.92 4.65
CA ALA A 27 -1.09 11.74 5.90
C ALA A 27 -1.85 10.42 5.91
N HIS A 28 -2.51 10.07 4.80
CA HIS A 28 -3.20 8.77 4.68
C HIS A 28 -2.21 7.60 4.76
N HIS A 29 -1.04 7.74 4.11
CA HIS A 29 -0.02 6.70 4.18
C HIS A 29 0.44 6.47 5.63
N LEU A 30 0.72 7.55 6.37
CA LEU A 30 1.15 7.44 7.76
C LEU A 30 0.05 6.88 8.68
N LEU A 31 -1.21 7.26 8.46
CA LEU A 31 -2.34 6.66 9.19
C LEU A 31 -2.46 5.16 8.89
N GLY A 32 -2.22 4.77 7.65
CA GLY A 32 -2.18 3.37 7.27
C GLY A 32 -1.07 2.61 7.99
N GLU A 33 0.12 3.19 8.08
CA GLU A 33 1.24 2.59 8.81
C GLU A 33 0.93 2.40 10.29
N ILE A 34 0.31 3.39 10.93
CA ILE A 34 -0.10 3.31 12.33
C ILE A 34 -1.11 2.18 12.52
N ALA A 35 -2.16 2.12 11.69
CA ALA A 35 -3.16 1.07 11.76
C ALA A 35 -2.55 -0.31 11.54
N PHE A 36 -1.63 -0.44 10.59
CA PHE A 36 -0.93 -1.69 10.31
C PHE A 36 -0.12 -2.15 11.53
N ALA A 37 0.62 -1.22 12.15
CA ALA A 37 1.41 -1.50 13.34
C ALA A 37 0.55 -1.94 14.53
N GLU A 38 -0.69 -1.45 14.60
CA GLU A 38 -1.65 -1.84 15.62
C GLU A 38 -2.40 -3.13 15.29
N GLY A 39 -2.14 -3.73 14.15
CA GLY A 39 -2.82 -4.96 13.71
C GLY A 39 -4.21 -4.74 13.12
N ASP A 40 -4.60 -3.49 12.89
CA ASP A 40 -5.88 -3.16 12.28
C ASP A 40 -5.74 -3.11 10.77
N PHE A 41 -5.69 -4.27 10.16
CA PHE A 41 -5.44 -4.41 8.72
C PHE A 41 -6.60 -3.89 7.86
N SER A 42 -7.83 -3.94 8.36
CA SER A 42 -8.98 -3.38 7.65
C SER A 42 -8.90 -1.86 7.56
N LEU A 43 -8.53 -1.19 8.65
CA LEU A 43 -8.36 0.26 8.66
C LEU A 43 -7.13 0.66 7.82
N ALA A 44 -6.03 -0.07 7.96
CA ALA A 44 -4.82 0.17 7.16
C ALA A 44 -5.12 0.05 5.68
N ARG A 45 -5.87 -0.98 5.28
CA ARG A 45 -6.32 -1.17 3.90
C ARG A 45 -7.09 0.05 3.39
N GLY A 46 -7.95 0.63 4.22
CA GLY A 46 -8.71 1.81 3.85
C GLY A 46 -7.81 3.01 3.53
N HIS A 47 -6.81 3.27 4.37
CA HIS A 47 -5.90 4.39 4.16
C HIS A 47 -4.96 4.16 2.96
N PHE A 48 -4.32 2.99 2.88
CA PHE A 48 -3.43 2.68 1.75
C PHE A 48 -4.20 2.59 0.43
N GLY A 49 -5.40 2.04 0.46
CA GLY A 49 -6.27 1.95 -0.70
C GLY A 49 -6.71 3.32 -1.21
N TYR A 50 -6.94 4.26 -0.30
CA TYR A 50 -7.28 5.63 -0.66
C TYR A 50 -6.12 6.31 -1.41
N VAL A 51 -4.88 6.15 -0.91
CA VAL A 51 -3.68 6.65 -1.60
C VAL A 51 -3.57 6.05 -2.99
N HIS A 52 -3.73 4.73 -3.08
CA HIS A 52 -3.64 4.01 -4.36
C HIS A 52 -4.67 4.52 -5.36
N ARG A 53 -5.91 4.73 -4.92
CA ARG A 53 -7.00 5.23 -5.76
C ARG A 53 -6.73 6.66 -6.27
N ILE A 54 -6.30 7.56 -5.38
CA ILE A 54 -6.00 8.94 -5.77
C ILE A 54 -4.86 8.98 -6.79
N CYS A 55 -3.80 8.23 -6.54
CA CYS A 55 -2.66 8.19 -7.45
C CYS A 55 -3.02 7.55 -8.78
N THR A 56 -3.83 6.48 -8.76
CA THR A 56 -4.29 5.82 -9.99
C THR A 56 -5.15 6.78 -10.83
N ALA A 57 -6.00 7.57 -10.20
CA ALA A 57 -6.84 8.55 -10.91
C ALA A 57 -6.02 9.62 -11.63
N ALA A 58 -4.77 9.84 -11.24
CA ALA A 58 -3.87 10.78 -11.92
C ALA A 58 -3.29 10.22 -13.22
N PHE A 59 -3.41 8.91 -13.46
CA PHE A 59 -2.97 8.30 -14.72
C PHE A 59 -4.00 8.51 -15.81
N PRO A 60 -3.58 8.60 -17.10
CA PRO A 60 -4.53 8.74 -18.20
C PRO A 60 -5.54 7.59 -18.24
N GLY A 61 -6.84 7.92 -18.32
CA GLY A 61 -7.91 6.93 -18.34
C GLY A 61 -8.11 6.19 -17.02
N ASP A 62 -7.61 6.72 -15.90
CA ASP A 62 -7.71 6.14 -14.56
C ASP A 62 -7.16 4.71 -14.48
N LYS A 63 -6.17 4.39 -15.32
CA LYS A 63 -5.53 3.08 -15.37
C LYS A 63 -4.02 3.19 -15.19
N LEU A 64 -3.47 2.29 -14.39
CA LEU A 64 -2.02 2.17 -14.24
C LEU A 64 -1.43 1.67 -15.56
N SER A 65 -0.62 2.49 -16.19
CA SER A 65 -0.04 2.18 -17.50
C SER A 65 1.33 2.85 -17.69
N GLY A 66 2.12 2.30 -18.60
CA GLY A 66 3.45 2.81 -18.90
C GLY A 66 4.47 2.46 -17.81
N THR A 67 5.48 3.29 -17.68
CA THR A 67 6.54 3.13 -16.68
C THR A 67 6.53 4.30 -15.71
N LEU A 68 6.79 4.01 -14.44
CA LEU A 68 6.83 4.99 -13.37
C LEU A 68 8.00 4.64 -12.43
N PRO A 69 9.11 5.41 -12.46
CA PRO A 69 10.25 5.09 -11.61
C PRO A 69 9.93 5.28 -10.12
N ALA A 70 10.01 4.20 -9.34
CA ALA A 70 9.75 4.24 -7.91
C ALA A 70 10.79 5.06 -7.14
N ALA A 71 12.01 5.18 -7.68
CA ALA A 71 13.10 5.92 -7.04
C ALA A 71 12.88 7.43 -7.01
N LEU A 72 12.01 7.98 -7.87
CA LEU A 72 11.71 9.40 -7.85
C LEU A 72 10.86 9.74 -6.62
N PRO A 73 11.24 10.77 -5.82
CA PRO A 73 10.57 11.07 -4.56
C PRO A 73 9.05 11.25 -4.67
N GLY A 74 8.58 11.88 -5.76
CA GLY A 74 7.15 12.09 -5.98
C GLY A 74 6.36 10.80 -6.21
N ASN A 75 7.02 9.72 -6.62
CA ASN A 75 6.36 8.43 -6.89
C ASN A 75 6.46 7.46 -5.71
N ARG A 76 7.33 7.76 -4.76
CA ARG A 76 7.67 6.84 -3.68
C ARG A 76 6.46 6.46 -2.82
N VAL A 77 5.66 7.44 -2.43
CA VAL A 77 4.49 7.20 -1.58
C VAL A 77 3.49 6.27 -2.26
N PHE A 78 3.33 6.38 -3.58
CA PHE A 78 2.45 5.49 -4.34
C PHE A 78 2.92 4.04 -4.25
N PHE A 79 4.21 3.77 -4.50
CA PHE A 79 4.75 2.41 -4.46
C PHE A 79 4.76 1.83 -3.04
N GLU A 80 5.15 2.62 -2.05
CA GLU A 80 5.15 2.18 -0.65
C GLU A 80 3.74 1.88 -0.16
N SER A 81 2.77 2.74 -0.48
CA SER A 81 1.37 2.50 -0.13
C SER A 81 0.79 1.30 -0.86
N GLY A 82 1.16 1.13 -2.14
CA GLY A 82 0.72 -0.04 -2.92
C GLY A 82 1.26 -1.34 -2.35
N LYS A 83 2.53 -1.38 -1.99
CA LYS A 83 3.14 -2.54 -1.33
C LYS A 83 2.45 -2.83 0.00
N ALA A 84 2.25 -1.80 0.82
CA ALA A 84 1.58 -1.94 2.12
C ALA A 84 0.14 -2.41 1.96
N LEU A 85 -0.58 -1.92 0.94
CA LEU A 85 -1.92 -2.38 0.61
C LEU A 85 -1.94 -3.87 0.28
N ALA A 86 -0.95 -4.34 -0.49
CA ALA A 86 -0.83 -5.77 -0.80
C ALA A 86 -0.64 -6.61 0.47
N TYR A 87 0.18 -6.13 1.41
CA TYR A 87 0.33 -6.81 2.70
C TYR A 87 -0.97 -6.87 3.48
N CYS A 88 -1.75 -5.77 3.50
CA CYS A 88 -3.07 -5.76 4.15
C CYS A 88 -4.01 -6.79 3.53
N LEU A 89 -4.05 -6.84 2.20
CA LEU A 89 -4.89 -7.79 1.47
C LEU A 89 -4.50 -9.23 1.81
N HIS A 90 -3.20 -9.52 1.86
CA HIS A 90 -2.71 -10.84 2.23
C HIS A 90 -3.10 -11.22 3.67
N GLU A 91 -2.93 -10.30 4.62
CA GLU A 91 -3.31 -10.53 6.02
C GLU A 91 -4.82 -10.75 6.18
N LEU A 92 -5.63 -10.11 5.33
CA LEU A 92 -7.08 -10.26 5.31
C LEU A 92 -7.54 -11.48 4.49
N LYS A 93 -6.62 -12.36 4.09
CA LYS A 93 -6.91 -13.58 3.30
C LYS A 93 -7.40 -13.30 1.88
N LEU A 94 -7.05 -12.14 1.34
CA LEU A 94 -7.36 -11.74 -0.03
C LEU A 94 -6.08 -11.81 -0.89
N THR A 95 -5.40 -12.94 -0.82
CA THR A 95 -4.08 -13.12 -1.43
C THR A 95 -4.10 -12.99 -2.95
N ALA A 96 -5.16 -13.44 -3.61
CA ALA A 96 -5.29 -13.28 -5.07
C ALA A 96 -5.27 -11.81 -5.47
N GLN A 97 -5.97 -10.95 -4.73
CA GLN A 97 -5.97 -9.51 -4.97
C GLN A 97 -4.59 -8.90 -4.66
N ALA A 98 -3.92 -9.38 -3.61
CA ALA A 98 -2.57 -8.94 -3.27
C ALA A 98 -1.59 -9.26 -4.40
N LEU A 99 -1.64 -10.45 -4.96
CA LEU A 99 -0.78 -10.87 -6.07
C LEU A 99 -1.02 -10.01 -7.32
N GLN A 100 -2.28 -9.73 -7.63
CA GLN A 100 -2.62 -8.87 -8.76
C GLN A 100 -2.04 -7.47 -8.60
N LEU A 101 -2.15 -6.91 -7.40
CA LEU A 101 -1.61 -5.58 -7.10
C LEU A 101 -0.09 -5.54 -7.23
N LEU A 102 0.60 -6.55 -6.71
CA LEU A 102 2.06 -6.64 -6.85
C LEU A 102 2.48 -6.71 -8.33
N ASP A 103 1.74 -7.45 -9.15
CA ASP A 103 2.01 -7.52 -10.59
C ASP A 103 1.84 -6.17 -11.27
N GLU A 104 0.80 -5.43 -10.95
CA GLU A 104 0.55 -4.11 -11.51
C GLU A 104 1.69 -3.13 -11.17
N LEU A 105 2.14 -3.14 -9.91
CA LEU A 105 3.23 -2.28 -9.46
C LEU A 105 4.56 -2.65 -10.13
N ARG A 106 4.84 -3.94 -10.30
CA ARG A 106 6.06 -4.40 -10.97
C ARG A 106 6.11 -3.98 -12.43
N ARG A 107 4.97 -3.95 -13.12
CA ARG A 107 4.92 -3.50 -14.51
C ARG A 107 5.26 -2.02 -14.65
N LEU A 108 4.94 -1.21 -13.64
CA LEU A 108 5.25 0.21 -13.66
C LEU A 108 6.74 0.49 -13.49
N ASP A 109 7.42 -0.32 -12.67
CA ASP A 109 8.88 -0.23 -12.52
C ASP A 109 9.49 -1.62 -12.57
N PRO A 110 9.90 -2.08 -13.77
CA PRO A 110 10.49 -3.42 -13.95
C PRO A 110 11.79 -3.65 -13.19
N GLY A 111 12.47 -2.59 -12.76
CA GLY A 111 13.66 -2.70 -11.91
C GLY A 111 13.36 -3.25 -10.53
N ASP A 112 12.10 -3.16 -10.11
CA ASP A 112 11.61 -3.74 -8.87
C ASP A 112 12.43 -3.37 -7.62
N PRO A 113 12.63 -2.06 -7.36
CA PRO A 113 13.47 -1.63 -6.24
C PRO A 113 12.88 -2.00 -4.86
N LEU A 114 11.57 -2.28 -4.77
CA LEU A 114 10.90 -2.67 -3.53
C LEU A 114 10.81 -4.19 -3.35
N GLU A 115 11.43 -4.95 -4.24
CA GLU A 115 11.49 -6.42 -4.18
C GLU A 115 10.11 -7.08 -4.17
N LEU A 116 9.19 -6.56 -4.98
CA LEU A 116 7.81 -7.08 -5.05
C LEU A 116 7.76 -8.48 -5.65
N ALA A 117 8.69 -8.80 -6.56
CA ALA A 117 8.77 -10.11 -7.18
C ALA A 117 9.01 -11.22 -6.14
N ALA A 118 9.89 -10.97 -5.18
CA ALA A 118 10.19 -11.93 -4.12
C ALA A 118 8.95 -12.22 -3.27
N ARG A 119 8.20 -11.18 -2.94
CA ARG A 119 6.96 -11.31 -2.16
C ARG A 119 5.88 -12.04 -2.94
N TRP A 120 5.73 -11.68 -4.22
CA TRP A 120 4.81 -12.36 -5.12
C TRP A 120 5.08 -13.86 -5.17
N GLN A 121 6.36 -14.24 -5.29
CA GLN A 121 6.75 -15.65 -5.37
C GLN A 121 6.39 -16.37 -4.06
N THR A 122 6.69 -15.77 -2.92
CA THR A 122 6.40 -16.37 -1.61
C THR A 122 4.90 -16.63 -1.45
N TRP A 123 4.07 -15.64 -1.69
CA TRP A 123 2.62 -15.77 -1.53
C TRP A 123 2.00 -16.70 -2.56
N SER A 124 2.51 -16.68 -3.78
CA SER A 124 2.04 -17.58 -4.85
C SER A 124 2.32 -19.05 -4.48
N ASN A 125 3.48 -19.33 -3.92
CA ASN A 125 3.84 -20.67 -3.45
C ASN A 125 2.92 -21.12 -2.30
N GLU A 126 2.60 -20.24 -1.37
CA GLU A 126 1.67 -20.53 -0.28
C GLU A 126 0.30 -20.93 -0.80
N VAL A 127 -0.23 -20.21 -1.77
CA VAL A 127 -1.52 -20.53 -2.39
C VAL A 127 -1.49 -21.89 -3.07
N GLN A 128 -0.42 -22.20 -3.79
CA GLN A 128 -0.24 -23.51 -4.45
C GLN A 128 -0.19 -24.66 -3.44
N GLN A 129 0.50 -24.47 -2.33
CA GLN A 129 0.56 -25.49 -1.27
C GLN A 129 -0.82 -25.79 -0.70
N ILE A 130 -1.63 -24.77 -0.45
CA ILE A 130 -3.01 -24.95 0.04
C ILE A 130 -3.83 -25.77 -0.94
N ARG A 131 -3.67 -25.55 -2.25
CA ARG A 131 -4.41 -26.29 -3.29
C ARG A 131 -4.02 -27.76 -3.36
N LEU A 132 -2.82 -28.12 -2.92
CA LEU A 132 -2.35 -29.50 -2.90
C LEU A 132 -2.79 -30.28 -1.66
N LEU A 133 -3.32 -29.59 -0.65
CA LEU A 133 -3.89 -30.25 0.52
C LEU A 133 -5.30 -30.75 0.24
#